data_4b2f0ff6dc6f9d1a0e1ef80542f3fa03
#
_entry.id   4b2f0ff6dc6f9d1a0e1ef80542f3fa03
#
_cell.length_a   1.000
_cell.length_b   1.000
_cell.length_c   1.000
_cell.angle_alpha   90.00
_cell.angle_beta   90.00
_cell.angle_gamma   90.00
#
_symmetry.space_group_name_H-M   'P 1'
#
loop_
_entity.id
_entity.type
_entity.pdbx_description
1 polymer ?
#
loop_
_entity_poly.entity_id
_entity_poly.type
_entity_poly.pdbx_seq_one_letter_code
_entity_poly.pdbx_strand_id
1 'polypeptide(L)'
;MSRRIVVLYLGKSALKLAQKIAKHLNAQLHAKAERTSSETSLLTEKNRSKGRIPRDEKINHEVDFIFTNAMEHLAVLFSEGTAIIGVCASGILIRGVACCLENKQNEPPLVAVAEDGTSVIPLLGGHRGANALARNIGKLIGITPAITTAGDLRFGIALDEPPQGFVLANPEDVKVFTAELLAGESVMLSQGTNPITRGLVKAEKNVVPEYMAGIYKWLEESSLSFEENAKLRITLSPDPILGNAKHLVYNPVSEKPANNVVVGVGCERGAEREELIKLV
;
A
#
# COMPACT_ATOMS: atom_id res chain seq x y z
N MET A 1 -5.80 -7.53 -6.50
CA MET A 1 -4.64 -8.43 -6.76
C MET A 1 -3.48 -7.98 -5.89
N SER A 2 -2.83 -8.87 -5.14
CA SER A 2 -1.67 -8.50 -4.33
C SER A 2 -0.52 -8.11 -5.27
N ARG A 3 0.17 -6.99 -4.97
CA ARG A 3 1.30 -6.51 -5.77
C ARG A 3 2.48 -7.46 -5.60
N ARG A 4 3.18 -7.78 -6.71
CA ARG A 4 4.42 -8.57 -6.68
C ARG A 4 5.48 -7.83 -5.88
N ILE A 5 6.19 -8.54 -5.01
CA ILE A 5 7.30 -8.01 -4.20
C ILE A 5 8.57 -8.77 -4.59
N VAL A 6 9.65 -8.04 -4.81
CA VAL A 6 10.99 -8.58 -5.09
C VAL A 6 11.97 -8.01 -4.08
N VAL A 7 12.73 -8.89 -3.44
CA VAL A 7 13.91 -8.56 -2.66
C VAL A 7 15.13 -8.84 -3.52
N LEU A 8 16.00 -7.86 -3.73
CA LEU A 8 17.21 -8.04 -4.50
C LEU A 8 18.46 -7.71 -3.67
N TYR A 9 19.56 -8.39 -3.96
CA TYR A 9 20.86 -8.13 -3.37
C TYR A 9 21.99 -8.22 -4.40
N LEU A 10 23.13 -7.58 -4.12
CA LEU A 10 24.25 -7.46 -5.05
C LEU A 10 25.50 -8.22 -4.63
N GLY A 11 25.72 -8.41 -3.35
CA GLY A 11 26.89 -9.07 -2.77
C GLY A 11 26.52 -10.16 -1.77
N LYS A 12 27.43 -11.11 -1.55
CA LYS A 12 27.23 -12.25 -0.62
C LYS A 12 26.96 -11.81 0.84
N SER A 13 27.49 -10.68 1.26
CA SER A 13 27.27 -10.10 2.59
C SER A 13 25.78 -9.86 2.89
N ALA A 14 25.04 -9.44 1.88
CA ALA A 14 23.60 -9.14 1.98
C ALA A 14 22.69 -10.37 1.94
N LEU A 15 23.17 -11.55 1.51
CA LEU A 15 22.37 -12.74 1.24
C LEU A 15 21.47 -13.16 2.42
N LYS A 16 22.05 -13.30 3.61
CA LYS A 16 21.29 -13.78 4.80
C LYS A 16 20.16 -12.85 5.18
N LEU A 17 20.41 -11.53 5.09
CA LEU A 17 19.40 -10.52 5.38
C LEU A 17 18.32 -10.50 4.29
N ALA A 18 18.71 -10.54 3.02
CA ALA A 18 17.80 -10.59 1.89
C ALA A 18 16.86 -11.82 1.95
N GLN A 19 17.40 -13.01 2.26
CA GLN A 19 16.61 -14.24 2.48
C GLN A 19 15.63 -14.08 3.65
N LYS A 20 16.07 -13.52 4.79
CA LYS A 20 15.20 -13.28 5.95
C LYS A 20 14.02 -12.37 5.59
N ILE A 21 14.27 -11.29 4.85
CA ILE A 21 13.25 -10.34 4.40
C ILE A 21 12.31 -11.00 3.37
N ALA A 22 12.86 -11.68 2.36
CA ALA A 22 12.08 -12.34 1.32
C ALA A 22 11.13 -13.38 1.92
N LYS A 23 11.61 -14.19 2.85
CA LYS A 23 10.80 -15.17 3.58
C LYS A 23 9.67 -14.52 4.37
N HIS A 24 9.96 -13.44 5.10
CA HIS A 24 8.99 -12.75 5.93
C HIS A 24 7.87 -12.10 5.10
N LEU A 25 8.21 -11.54 3.95
CA LEU A 25 7.27 -10.85 3.06
C LEU A 25 6.62 -11.77 2.02
N ASN A 26 6.96 -13.05 1.99
CA ASN A 26 6.59 -13.99 0.92
C ASN A 26 6.93 -13.41 -0.46
N ALA A 27 8.17 -12.90 -0.62
CA ALA A 27 8.67 -12.18 -1.78
C ALA A 27 9.68 -13.01 -2.57
N GLN A 28 9.80 -12.75 -3.87
CA GLN A 28 10.85 -13.36 -4.70
C GLN A 28 12.23 -12.82 -4.32
N LEU A 29 13.25 -13.67 -4.38
CA LEU A 29 14.64 -13.33 -4.09
C LEU A 29 15.47 -13.27 -5.37
N HIS A 30 15.97 -12.10 -5.73
CA HIS A 30 16.79 -11.87 -6.92
C HIS A 30 18.24 -11.57 -6.55
N ALA A 31 19.18 -12.23 -7.21
CA ALA A 31 20.63 -12.10 -6.95
C ALA A 31 21.37 -11.54 -8.16
N LYS A 32 22.38 -10.71 -7.90
CA LYS A 32 23.35 -10.34 -8.94
C LYS A 32 24.33 -11.49 -9.19
N ALA A 33 24.53 -11.84 -10.46
CA ALA A 33 25.51 -12.82 -10.88
C ALA A 33 26.92 -12.45 -10.40
N GLU A 34 27.65 -13.42 -9.86
CA GLU A 34 29.09 -13.26 -9.57
C GLU A 34 29.90 -13.36 -10.86
N ARG A 35 30.99 -12.60 -10.93
CA ARG A 35 31.84 -12.54 -12.14
C ARG A 35 32.61 -13.84 -12.44
N THR A 36 32.56 -14.87 -11.60
CA THR A 36 33.54 -15.99 -11.62
C THR A 36 33.00 -17.42 -11.51
N SER A 37 31.69 -17.70 -11.60
CA SER A 37 31.24 -19.10 -11.52
C SER A 37 30.57 -19.59 -12.80
N SER A 38 31.02 -20.75 -13.30
CA SER A 38 30.47 -21.45 -14.47
C SER A 38 29.00 -21.85 -14.28
N GLU A 39 28.55 -22.07 -13.03
CA GLU A 39 27.14 -22.36 -12.71
C GLU A 39 26.22 -21.17 -12.92
N THR A 40 26.71 -19.95 -12.72
CA THR A 40 25.95 -18.71 -12.94
C THR A 40 25.58 -18.53 -14.42
N SER A 41 26.41 -19.01 -15.35
CA SER A 41 26.14 -18.93 -16.78
C SER A 41 24.94 -19.77 -17.20
N LEU A 42 24.79 -20.96 -16.64
CA LEU A 42 23.67 -21.89 -16.93
C LEU A 42 22.32 -21.35 -16.45
N LEU A 43 22.29 -20.76 -15.25
CA LEU A 43 21.07 -20.13 -14.70
C LEU A 43 20.70 -18.86 -15.46
N THR A 44 21.70 -18.07 -15.90
CA THR A 44 21.49 -16.86 -16.71
C THR A 44 20.96 -17.21 -18.11
N GLU A 45 21.44 -18.29 -18.74
CA GLU A 45 20.93 -18.79 -20.02
C GLU A 45 19.50 -19.32 -19.89
N LYS A 46 19.19 -20.06 -18.81
CA LYS A 46 17.85 -20.58 -18.54
C LYS A 46 16.83 -19.45 -18.36
N ASN A 47 17.22 -18.33 -17.76
CA ASN A 47 16.37 -17.15 -17.59
C ASN A 47 16.24 -16.32 -18.87
N ARG A 48 17.28 -16.26 -19.75
CA ARG A 48 17.23 -15.57 -21.04
C ARG A 48 16.26 -16.25 -22.02
N SER A 49 16.19 -17.58 -22.03
CA SER A 49 15.29 -18.32 -22.92
C SER A 49 13.80 -18.17 -22.58
N LYS A 50 13.46 -17.75 -21.35
CA LYS A 50 12.06 -17.64 -20.89
C LYS A 50 11.47 -16.24 -21.09
N GLY A 51 12.22 -15.21 -21.48
CA GLY A 51 11.75 -13.86 -21.89
C GLY A 51 10.66 -13.21 -21.02
N ARG A 52 10.26 -13.82 -19.91
CA ARG A 52 9.18 -13.39 -19.03
C ARG A 52 9.50 -13.84 -17.61
N ILE A 53 9.51 -12.93 -16.68
CA ILE A 53 9.66 -13.23 -15.25
C ILE A 53 8.38 -13.96 -14.81
N PRO A 54 8.45 -15.19 -14.24
CA PRO A 54 7.27 -15.94 -13.83
C PRO A 54 6.50 -15.17 -12.74
N ARG A 55 5.18 -15.02 -12.93
CA ARG A 55 4.32 -14.30 -11.96
C ARG A 55 3.75 -15.18 -10.86
N ASP A 56 3.73 -16.51 -11.02
CA ASP A 56 2.92 -17.43 -10.21
C ASP A 56 3.62 -18.72 -9.75
N GLU A 57 4.96 -18.82 -9.73
CA GLU A 57 5.64 -19.99 -9.18
C GLU A 57 5.76 -19.88 -7.65
N LYS A 58 5.56 -21.02 -6.94
CA LYS A 58 5.76 -21.14 -5.48
C LYS A 58 7.12 -20.57 -5.09
N ILE A 59 7.10 -19.63 -4.17
CA ILE A 59 8.28 -18.93 -3.66
C ILE A 59 9.09 -19.93 -2.84
N ASN A 60 10.21 -20.36 -3.39
CA ASN A 60 11.22 -21.13 -2.68
C ASN A 60 12.29 -20.13 -2.22
N HIS A 61 12.72 -20.15 -0.96
CA HIS A 61 13.67 -19.19 -0.38
C HIS A 61 15.12 -19.37 -0.87
N GLU A 62 15.31 -20.17 -1.90
CA GLU A 62 16.47 -20.13 -2.79
C GLU A 62 16.34 -18.91 -3.72
N VAL A 63 17.41 -18.58 -4.44
CA VAL A 63 17.41 -17.47 -5.39
C VAL A 63 16.50 -17.79 -6.57
N ASP A 64 15.41 -17.01 -6.73
CA ASP A 64 14.42 -17.22 -7.77
C ASP A 64 14.88 -16.71 -9.14
N PHE A 65 15.73 -15.67 -9.13
CA PHE A 65 16.22 -15.05 -10.36
C PHE A 65 17.65 -14.53 -10.21
N ILE A 66 18.48 -14.73 -11.25
CA ILE A 66 19.85 -14.22 -11.30
C ILE A 66 19.97 -13.21 -12.44
N PHE A 67 20.43 -11.99 -12.13
CA PHE A 67 20.64 -10.91 -13.11
C PHE A 67 22.10 -10.51 -13.20
N THR A 68 22.51 -10.00 -14.36
CA THR A 68 23.89 -9.53 -14.62
C THR A 68 24.02 -8.02 -14.53
N ASN A 69 23.04 -7.29 -15.06
CA ASN A 69 22.99 -5.83 -15.06
C ASN A 69 21.96 -5.29 -14.08
N ALA A 70 22.41 -4.69 -12.98
CA ALA A 70 21.54 -4.19 -11.93
C ALA A 70 20.66 -3.01 -12.41
N MET A 71 21.20 -2.12 -13.25
CA MET A 71 20.44 -0.95 -13.73
C MET A 71 19.27 -1.37 -14.61
N GLU A 72 19.52 -2.25 -15.58
CA GLU A 72 18.52 -2.79 -16.48
C GLU A 72 17.45 -3.59 -15.71
N HIS A 73 17.88 -4.44 -14.78
CA HIS A 73 16.98 -5.26 -13.96
C HIS A 73 16.05 -4.41 -13.09
N LEU A 74 16.59 -3.38 -12.45
CA LEU A 74 15.81 -2.43 -11.64
C LEU A 74 14.80 -1.66 -12.50
N ALA A 75 15.21 -1.18 -13.68
CA ALA A 75 14.32 -0.46 -14.58
C ALA A 75 13.15 -1.33 -15.04
N VAL A 76 13.40 -2.60 -15.40
CA VAL A 76 12.35 -3.56 -15.80
C VAL A 76 11.37 -3.79 -14.67
N LEU A 77 11.84 -4.15 -13.46
CA LEU A 77 10.97 -4.39 -12.31
C LEU A 77 10.12 -3.17 -11.95
N PHE A 78 10.72 -1.98 -11.99
CA PHE A 78 10.04 -0.73 -11.67
C PHE A 78 8.95 -0.41 -12.70
N SER A 79 9.24 -0.54 -13.99
CA SER A 79 8.27 -0.32 -15.08
C SER A 79 7.11 -1.34 -15.05
N GLU A 80 7.34 -2.56 -14.55
CA GLU A 80 6.30 -3.57 -14.34
C GLU A 80 5.41 -3.29 -13.11
N GLY A 81 5.68 -2.23 -12.34
CA GLY A 81 4.93 -1.90 -11.14
C GLY A 81 5.26 -2.80 -9.93
N THR A 82 6.38 -3.51 -9.97
CA THR A 82 6.84 -4.40 -8.88
C THR A 82 7.32 -3.59 -7.69
N ALA A 83 6.93 -3.98 -6.47
CA ALA A 83 7.52 -3.43 -5.25
C ALA A 83 8.94 -3.99 -5.08
N ILE A 84 9.92 -3.10 -4.96
CA ILE A 84 11.35 -3.47 -4.92
C ILE A 84 11.94 -3.17 -3.55
N ILE A 85 12.60 -4.15 -2.97
CA ILE A 85 13.40 -4.02 -1.75
C ILE A 85 14.84 -4.36 -2.12
N GLY A 86 15.71 -3.36 -2.11
CA GLY A 86 17.14 -3.56 -2.41
C GLY A 86 17.98 -3.62 -1.15
N VAL A 87 18.62 -4.77 -0.90
CA VAL A 87 19.61 -4.91 0.16
C VAL A 87 20.97 -4.50 -0.41
N CYS A 88 21.15 -3.19 -0.55
CA CYS A 88 22.31 -2.55 -1.17
C CYS A 88 22.30 -1.03 -0.95
N ALA A 89 23.34 -0.35 -1.43
CA ALA A 89 23.42 1.10 -1.34
C ALA A 89 22.25 1.78 -2.08
N SER A 90 21.55 2.73 -1.41
CA SER A 90 20.39 3.47 -1.94
C SER A 90 20.67 4.16 -3.27
N GLY A 91 21.88 4.68 -3.47
CA GLY A 91 22.29 5.32 -4.73
C GLY A 91 22.27 4.40 -5.95
N ILE A 92 22.38 3.09 -5.77
CA ILE A 92 22.25 2.10 -6.85
C ILE A 92 20.78 2.00 -7.27
N LEU A 93 19.88 1.91 -6.29
CA LEU A 93 18.44 1.83 -6.53
C LEU A 93 17.93 3.09 -7.23
N ILE A 94 18.30 4.26 -6.74
CA ILE A 94 17.90 5.55 -7.34
C ILE A 94 18.35 5.63 -8.80
N ARG A 95 19.62 5.33 -9.09
CA ARG A 95 20.13 5.38 -10.47
C ARG A 95 19.48 4.33 -11.37
N GLY A 96 19.17 3.14 -10.82
CA GLY A 96 18.56 2.06 -11.59
C GLY A 96 17.14 2.36 -12.06
N VAL A 97 16.38 3.19 -11.32
CA VAL A 97 15.01 3.55 -11.68
C VAL A 97 14.88 4.96 -12.27
N ALA A 98 15.96 5.74 -12.30
CA ALA A 98 15.93 7.15 -12.69
C ALA A 98 15.31 7.40 -14.07
N CYS A 99 15.54 6.49 -15.04
CA CYS A 99 14.96 6.58 -16.38
C CYS A 99 13.45 6.26 -16.45
N CYS A 100 12.87 5.75 -15.35
CA CYS A 100 11.48 5.33 -15.28
C CYS A 100 10.61 6.31 -14.45
N LEU A 101 11.20 7.41 -13.95
CA LEU A 101 10.52 8.38 -13.09
C LEU A 101 9.79 9.40 -13.98
N GLU A 102 8.53 9.13 -14.31
CA GLU A 102 7.70 10.01 -15.13
C GLU A 102 6.53 10.59 -14.34
N ASN A 103 5.83 9.75 -13.58
CA ASN A 103 4.63 10.14 -12.85
C ASN A 103 4.61 9.52 -11.46
N LYS A 104 4.74 10.38 -10.44
CA LYS A 104 4.73 10.00 -9.03
C LYS A 104 3.53 9.12 -8.63
N GLN A 105 2.38 9.29 -9.29
CA GLN A 105 1.18 8.50 -8.99
C GLN A 105 1.28 7.04 -9.42
N ASN A 106 2.20 6.70 -10.34
CA ASN A 106 2.38 5.34 -10.87
C ASN A 106 3.61 4.63 -10.31
N GLU A 107 4.47 5.33 -9.57
CA GLU A 107 5.70 4.77 -9.00
C GLU A 107 5.41 3.63 -8.02
N PRO A 108 5.97 2.43 -8.23
CA PRO A 108 5.86 1.35 -7.27
C PRO A 108 6.71 1.62 -6.02
N PRO A 109 6.45 0.90 -4.91
CA PRO A 109 7.28 0.96 -3.72
C PRO A 109 8.75 0.61 -4.01
N LEU A 110 9.67 1.48 -3.59
CA LEU A 110 11.11 1.24 -3.63
C LEU A 110 11.69 1.49 -2.24
N VAL A 111 12.28 0.45 -1.66
CA VAL A 111 12.86 0.48 -0.31
C VAL A 111 14.33 0.06 -0.36
N ALA A 112 15.21 0.84 0.24
CA ALA A 112 16.61 0.48 0.46
C ALA A 112 16.78 -0.11 1.87
N VAL A 113 17.60 -1.16 1.98
CA VAL A 113 18.01 -1.77 3.24
C VAL A 113 19.53 -1.85 3.24
N ALA A 114 20.18 -1.36 4.30
CA ALA A 114 21.60 -1.51 4.47
C ALA A 114 21.98 -3.00 4.61
N GLU A 115 23.12 -3.42 4.05
CA GLU A 115 23.53 -4.84 4.03
C GLU A 115 23.72 -5.42 5.44
N ASP A 116 24.04 -4.59 6.42
CA ASP A 116 24.18 -4.94 7.84
C ASP A 116 22.85 -4.82 8.63
N GLY A 117 21.77 -4.39 7.98
CA GLY A 117 20.48 -4.20 8.59
C GLY A 117 20.32 -2.94 9.46
N THR A 118 21.30 -2.04 9.48
CA THR A 118 21.28 -0.84 10.34
C THR A 118 20.30 0.24 9.86
N SER A 119 19.87 0.18 8.61
CA SER A 119 18.97 1.20 8.04
C SER A 119 17.96 0.60 7.07
N VAL A 120 16.73 1.10 7.15
CA VAL A 120 15.64 0.84 6.18
C VAL A 120 15.08 2.18 5.74
N ILE A 121 15.10 2.46 4.45
CA ILE A 121 14.78 3.75 3.88
C ILE A 121 13.77 3.59 2.74
N PRO A 122 12.52 4.04 2.87
CA PRO A 122 11.60 4.13 1.76
C PRO A 122 12.06 5.26 0.83
N LEU A 123 12.38 4.93 -0.43
CA LEU A 123 12.93 5.88 -1.41
C LEU A 123 11.83 6.49 -2.29
N LEU A 124 10.93 5.65 -2.83
CA LEU A 124 9.84 6.04 -3.74
C LEU A 124 8.57 5.28 -3.38
N GLY A 125 7.43 5.84 -3.78
CA GLY A 125 6.14 5.20 -3.55
C GLY A 125 5.75 5.13 -2.06
N GLY A 126 6.11 6.15 -1.25
CA GLY A 126 5.81 6.21 0.19
C GLY A 126 4.35 5.90 0.48
N HIS A 127 3.43 6.66 -0.14
CA HIS A 127 1.97 6.46 -0.05
C HIS A 127 1.42 5.31 -0.91
N ARG A 128 2.28 4.51 -1.50
CA ARG A 128 1.91 3.34 -2.33
C ARG A 128 2.43 2.03 -1.75
N GLY A 129 2.77 2.05 -0.47
CA GLY A 129 3.20 0.90 0.30
C GLY A 129 4.69 0.86 0.68
N ALA A 130 5.54 1.81 0.23
CA ALA A 130 6.96 1.79 0.62
C ALA A 130 7.15 2.06 2.11
N ASN A 131 6.38 2.98 2.71
CA ASN A 131 6.42 3.25 4.14
C ASN A 131 5.93 2.04 4.96
N ALA A 132 4.85 1.38 4.52
CA ALA A 132 4.33 0.18 5.16
C ALA A 132 5.35 -0.99 5.08
N LEU A 133 5.96 -1.20 3.91
CA LEU A 133 7.04 -2.19 3.75
C LEU A 133 8.24 -1.87 4.64
N ALA A 134 8.66 -0.60 4.70
CA ALA A 134 9.76 -0.17 5.55
C ALA A 134 9.47 -0.42 7.04
N ARG A 135 8.24 -0.13 7.52
CA ARG A 135 7.81 -0.44 8.90
C ARG A 135 7.82 -1.94 9.18
N ASN A 136 7.34 -2.76 8.22
CA ASN A 136 7.28 -4.20 8.36
C ASN A 136 8.71 -4.80 8.44
N ILE A 137 9.61 -4.37 7.55
CA ILE A 137 11.02 -4.76 7.59
C ILE A 137 11.69 -4.28 8.88
N GLY A 138 11.43 -3.03 9.29
CA GLY A 138 11.97 -2.48 10.53
C GLY A 138 11.58 -3.31 11.76
N LYS A 139 10.32 -3.73 11.87
CA LYS A 139 9.84 -4.64 12.92
C LYS A 139 10.57 -6.00 12.88
N LEU A 140 10.78 -6.57 11.68
CA LEU A 140 11.49 -7.85 11.50
C LEU A 140 12.93 -7.81 12.00
N ILE A 141 13.64 -6.70 11.78
CA ILE A 141 15.06 -6.57 12.10
C ILE A 141 15.35 -5.75 13.37
N GLY A 142 14.30 -5.20 14.00
CA GLY A 142 14.41 -4.50 15.29
C GLY A 142 14.91 -3.05 15.19
N ILE A 143 14.60 -2.33 14.09
CA ILE A 143 14.99 -0.93 13.90
C ILE A 143 13.80 -0.05 13.51
N THR A 144 13.95 1.26 13.72
CA THR A 144 13.02 2.28 13.22
C THR A 144 13.42 2.69 11.80
N PRO A 145 12.54 2.55 10.79
CA PRO A 145 12.86 2.97 9.42
C PRO A 145 12.92 4.49 9.30
N ALA A 146 13.71 4.98 8.34
CA ALA A 146 13.88 6.41 8.06
C ALA A 146 12.73 6.95 7.18
N ILE A 147 11.51 6.97 7.71
CA ILE A 147 10.34 7.54 7.04
C ILE A 147 10.38 9.06 7.17
N THR A 148 10.16 9.79 6.07
CA THR A 148 10.27 11.25 6.00
C THR A 148 8.98 11.96 5.58
N THR A 149 7.91 11.23 5.28
CA THR A 149 6.61 11.81 4.92
C THR A 149 5.99 12.54 6.11
N ALA A 150 5.62 13.81 5.92
CA ALA A 150 5.15 14.68 7.00
C ALA A 150 3.91 14.13 7.71
N GLY A 151 2.95 13.56 6.96
CA GLY A 151 1.74 12.96 7.52
C GLY A 151 2.06 11.78 8.45
N ASP A 152 2.91 10.85 7.99
CA ASP A 152 3.35 9.71 8.81
C ASP A 152 4.07 10.12 10.08
N LEU A 153 4.94 11.13 10.00
CA LEU A 153 5.71 11.61 11.15
C LEU A 153 4.83 12.31 12.18
N ARG A 154 3.86 13.11 11.72
CA ARG A 154 3.03 13.92 12.61
C ARG A 154 1.84 13.14 13.17
N PHE A 155 1.23 12.27 12.38
CA PHE A 155 0.01 11.55 12.78
C PHE A 155 0.25 10.08 13.13
N GLY A 156 1.44 9.54 12.85
CA GLY A 156 1.77 8.13 13.09
C GLY A 156 1.12 7.16 12.10
N ILE A 157 0.22 7.64 11.24
CA ILE A 157 -0.51 6.85 10.24
C ILE A 157 -0.49 7.55 8.89
N ALA A 158 -0.62 6.76 7.82
CA ALA A 158 -0.84 7.26 6.46
C ALA A 158 -2.32 7.11 6.11
N LEU A 159 -3.05 8.22 5.94
CA LEU A 159 -4.50 8.20 5.71
C LEU A 159 -4.92 7.52 4.41
N ASP A 160 -4.03 7.44 3.44
CA ASP A 160 -4.21 6.72 2.16
C ASP A 160 -3.83 5.23 2.23
N GLU A 161 -3.30 4.76 3.36
CA GLU A 161 -2.94 3.36 3.61
C GLU A 161 -3.72 2.79 4.82
N PRO A 162 -5.04 2.61 4.72
CA PRO A 162 -5.81 2.05 5.81
C PRO A 162 -5.36 0.62 6.13
N PRO A 163 -5.68 0.10 7.34
CA PRO A 163 -5.32 -1.25 7.72
C PRO A 163 -5.96 -2.29 6.82
N GLN A 164 -5.39 -3.51 6.82
CA GLN A 164 -5.91 -4.63 6.04
C GLN A 164 -7.42 -4.83 6.30
N GLY A 165 -8.17 -5.06 5.24
CA GLY A 165 -9.63 -5.21 5.32
C GLY A 165 -10.41 -3.91 5.09
N PHE A 166 -9.71 -2.79 4.86
CA PHE A 166 -10.34 -1.50 4.56
C PHE A 166 -9.76 -0.86 3.30
N VAL A 167 -10.57 -0.01 2.69
CA VAL A 167 -10.20 0.79 1.53
C VAL A 167 -10.71 2.23 1.72
N LEU A 168 -9.89 3.19 1.31
CA LEU A 168 -10.29 4.58 1.24
C LEU A 168 -11.09 4.79 -0.06
N ALA A 169 -12.32 5.29 0.07
CA ALA A 169 -13.23 5.46 -1.07
C ALA A 169 -12.85 6.64 -1.99
N ASN A 170 -12.19 7.66 -1.44
CA ASN A 170 -11.81 8.88 -2.15
C ASN A 170 -10.31 9.23 -1.97
N PRO A 171 -9.39 8.43 -2.51
CA PRO A 171 -7.94 8.61 -2.33
C PRO A 171 -7.41 9.91 -2.95
N GLU A 172 -8.07 10.49 -3.94
CA GLU A 172 -7.75 11.77 -4.57
C GLU A 172 -7.80 12.94 -3.59
N ASP A 173 -8.64 12.86 -2.58
CA ASP A 173 -8.88 13.93 -1.61
C ASP A 173 -7.87 13.96 -0.45
N VAL A 174 -7.15 12.85 -0.22
CA VAL A 174 -6.22 12.71 0.92
C VAL A 174 -5.20 13.82 0.99
N LYS A 175 -4.68 14.26 -0.15
CA LYS A 175 -3.64 15.29 -0.18
C LYS A 175 -4.13 16.60 0.41
N VAL A 176 -5.33 17.04 0.03
CA VAL A 176 -5.94 18.29 0.54
C VAL A 176 -6.32 18.11 2.00
N PHE A 177 -6.93 17.00 2.35
CA PHE A 177 -7.30 16.67 3.73
C PHE A 177 -6.08 16.66 4.67
N THR A 178 -4.99 16.02 4.26
CA THR A 178 -3.74 15.98 5.05
C THR A 178 -3.11 17.36 5.18
N ALA A 179 -3.20 18.22 4.16
CA ALA A 179 -2.69 19.59 4.25
C ALA A 179 -3.45 20.41 5.32
N GLU A 180 -4.77 20.28 5.39
CA GLU A 180 -5.59 20.93 6.43
C GLU A 180 -5.23 20.41 7.84
N LEU A 181 -5.04 19.09 7.99
CA LEU A 181 -4.56 18.50 9.24
C LEU A 181 -3.18 19.05 9.66
N LEU A 182 -2.26 19.17 8.71
CA LEU A 182 -0.93 19.73 8.96
C LEU A 182 -1.00 21.22 9.33
N ALA A 183 -2.03 21.93 8.88
CA ALA A 183 -2.34 23.31 9.28
C ALA A 183 -2.95 23.40 10.70
N GLY A 184 -3.30 22.25 11.33
CA GLY A 184 -3.78 22.20 12.71
C GLY A 184 -5.29 21.99 12.86
N GLU A 185 -5.99 21.67 11.77
CA GLU A 185 -7.42 21.33 11.85
C GLU A 185 -7.63 19.99 12.57
N SER A 186 -8.72 19.88 13.32
CA SER A 186 -9.19 18.66 13.97
C SER A 186 -10.12 17.86 13.06
N VAL A 187 -10.42 16.62 13.46
CA VAL A 187 -11.25 15.67 12.70
C VAL A 187 -12.48 15.28 13.51
N MET A 188 -13.62 15.23 12.87
CA MET A 188 -14.82 14.57 13.39
C MET A 188 -14.86 13.13 12.87
N LEU A 189 -14.89 12.16 13.79
CA LEU A 189 -15.09 10.75 13.45
C LEU A 189 -16.58 10.42 13.48
N SER A 190 -17.11 9.85 12.39
CA SER A 190 -18.51 9.45 12.27
C SER A 190 -18.65 8.02 11.73
N GLN A 191 -19.68 7.32 12.17
CA GLN A 191 -20.13 6.09 11.54
C GLN A 191 -21.20 6.42 10.49
N GLY A 192 -20.99 5.93 9.27
CA GLY A 192 -22.05 5.95 8.27
C GLY A 192 -23.09 4.88 8.63
N THR A 193 -24.31 5.30 8.91
CA THR A 193 -25.46 4.39 9.01
C THR A 193 -26.30 4.56 7.77
N ASN A 194 -26.60 3.45 7.08
CA ASN A 194 -27.57 3.45 5.99
C ASN A 194 -28.92 3.96 6.53
N PRO A 195 -29.53 4.98 5.92
CA PRO A 195 -30.87 5.44 6.31
C PRO A 195 -31.92 4.31 6.33
N ILE A 196 -31.75 3.29 5.48
CA ILE A 196 -32.65 2.12 5.40
C ILE A 196 -32.50 1.22 6.65
N THR A 197 -31.31 1.10 7.22
CA THR A 197 -31.06 0.30 8.44
C THR A 197 -31.35 1.07 9.74
N ARG A 198 -31.48 2.41 9.67
CA ARG A 198 -31.84 3.25 10.84
C ARG A 198 -33.14 2.85 11.53
N GLY A 199 -34.08 2.22 10.82
CA GLY A 199 -35.35 1.74 11.36
C GLY A 199 -35.32 0.35 11.96
N LEU A 200 -34.27 -0.45 11.67
CA LEU A 200 -34.19 -1.86 12.07
C LEU A 200 -33.23 -2.13 13.23
N VAL A 201 -32.28 -1.25 13.46
CA VAL A 201 -31.35 -1.37 14.58
C VAL A 201 -31.48 -0.11 15.46
N LYS A 202 -32.12 -0.25 16.61
CA LYS A 202 -31.89 0.67 17.72
C LYS A 202 -30.41 0.45 18.11
N ALA A 203 -29.52 1.23 17.51
CA ALA A 203 -28.11 1.20 17.85
C ALA A 203 -27.98 1.57 19.32
N GLU A 204 -27.68 0.60 20.15
CA GLU A 204 -27.12 0.87 21.48
C GLU A 204 -25.89 1.74 21.23
N LYS A 205 -25.89 2.93 21.84
CA LYS A 205 -24.80 3.88 21.74
C LYS A 205 -23.50 3.15 22.11
N ASN A 206 -22.49 3.20 21.20
CA ASN A 206 -21.09 2.86 21.39
C ASN A 206 -20.63 1.41 21.20
N VAL A 207 -21.35 0.54 20.52
CA VAL A 207 -20.77 -0.76 20.13
C VAL A 207 -20.13 -0.62 18.75
N VAL A 208 -18.80 -0.64 18.69
CA VAL A 208 -18.05 -0.74 17.44
C VAL A 208 -18.29 -2.14 16.87
N PRO A 209 -18.82 -2.28 15.63
CA PRO A 209 -18.96 -3.60 15.03
C PRO A 209 -17.60 -4.30 14.95
N GLU A 210 -17.54 -5.61 15.20
CA GLU A 210 -16.31 -6.38 15.22
C GLU A 210 -15.50 -6.22 13.92
N TYR A 211 -16.17 -6.19 12.78
CA TYR A 211 -15.54 -5.98 11.47
C TYR A 211 -14.91 -4.58 11.29
N MET A 212 -15.26 -3.61 12.13
CA MET A 212 -14.69 -2.26 12.14
C MET A 212 -13.58 -2.07 13.17
N ALA A 213 -13.37 -3.02 14.09
CA ALA A 213 -12.43 -2.88 15.20
C ALA A 213 -11.00 -2.53 14.74
N GLY A 214 -10.55 -3.11 13.63
CA GLY A 214 -9.21 -2.87 13.09
C GLY A 214 -8.96 -1.41 12.68
N ILE A 215 -9.93 -0.75 12.04
CA ILE A 215 -9.77 0.64 11.62
C ILE A 215 -9.95 1.62 12.78
N TYR A 216 -10.81 1.31 13.76
CA TYR A 216 -10.91 2.11 14.97
C TYR A 216 -9.60 2.11 15.75
N LYS A 217 -9.02 0.94 15.97
CA LYS A 217 -7.72 0.81 16.62
C LYS A 217 -6.63 1.58 15.90
N TRP A 218 -6.60 1.52 14.56
CA TRP A 218 -5.64 2.26 13.73
C TRP A 218 -5.79 3.77 13.88
N LEU A 219 -7.03 4.29 13.95
CA LEU A 219 -7.30 5.71 14.19
C LEU A 219 -6.97 6.12 15.63
N GLU A 220 -7.26 5.28 16.63
CA GLU A 220 -6.93 5.52 18.04
C GLU A 220 -5.42 5.54 18.30
N GLU A 221 -4.65 4.72 17.57
CA GLU A 221 -3.18 4.71 17.63
C GLU A 221 -2.54 5.93 16.95
N SER A 222 -3.33 6.75 16.23
CA SER A 222 -2.87 7.97 15.58
C SER A 222 -2.77 9.15 16.56
N SER A 223 -1.99 10.16 16.15
CA SER A 223 -1.93 11.46 16.84
C SER A 223 -2.92 12.48 16.27
N LEU A 224 -4.04 12.01 15.70
CA LEU A 224 -5.11 12.90 15.21
C LEU A 224 -5.89 13.49 16.39
N SER A 225 -6.25 14.78 16.31
CA SER A 225 -7.15 15.43 17.24
C SER A 225 -8.59 15.20 16.79
N PHE A 226 -9.41 14.52 17.61
CA PHE A 226 -10.81 14.26 17.32
C PHE A 226 -11.71 15.19 18.12
N GLU A 227 -12.62 15.90 17.41
CA GLU A 227 -13.57 16.86 17.98
C GLU A 227 -14.95 16.72 17.32
N GLU A 228 -16.03 16.90 18.08
CA GLU A 228 -17.41 16.72 17.60
C GLU A 228 -17.83 17.71 16.51
N ASN A 229 -17.26 18.91 16.51
CA ASN A 229 -17.59 20.00 15.55
C ASN A 229 -16.43 20.35 14.62
N ALA A 230 -15.53 19.41 14.35
CA ALA A 230 -14.40 19.64 13.48
C ALA A 230 -14.83 19.90 12.03
N LYS A 231 -14.04 20.71 11.32
CA LYS A 231 -14.26 20.98 9.88
C LYS A 231 -13.99 19.80 8.98
N LEU A 232 -13.02 18.95 9.39
CA LEU A 232 -12.66 17.75 8.67
C LEU A 232 -13.46 16.57 9.22
N ARG A 233 -13.79 15.62 8.36
CA ARG A 233 -14.57 14.44 8.75
C ARG A 233 -13.90 13.16 8.23
N ILE A 234 -13.90 12.14 9.10
CA ILE A 234 -13.63 10.77 8.70
C ILE A 234 -14.90 9.97 8.97
N THR A 235 -15.39 9.25 7.95
CA THR A 235 -16.53 8.36 8.08
C THR A 235 -16.11 6.92 7.83
N LEU A 236 -16.52 6.04 8.73
CA LEU A 236 -16.36 4.59 8.59
C LEU A 236 -17.73 4.02 8.20
N SER A 237 -17.85 3.45 7.01
CA SER A 237 -19.16 2.98 6.50
C SER A 237 -19.02 1.72 5.63
N PRO A 238 -19.89 0.72 5.79
CA PRO A 238 -20.02 -0.36 4.82
C PRO A 238 -20.72 0.10 3.53
N ASP A 239 -21.41 1.23 3.56
CA ASP A 239 -22.18 1.76 2.45
C ASP A 239 -21.35 2.72 1.60
N PRO A 240 -21.59 2.81 0.29
CA PRO A 240 -20.94 3.77 -0.58
C PRO A 240 -21.42 5.19 -0.25
N ILE A 241 -20.55 5.94 0.45
CA ILE A 241 -20.75 7.36 0.75
C ILE A 241 -19.74 8.16 -0.11
N LEU A 242 -20.21 9.25 -0.72
CA LEU A 242 -19.32 10.14 -1.45
C LEU A 242 -18.51 11.00 -0.46
N GLY A 243 -17.20 10.89 -0.55
CA GLY A 243 -16.27 11.77 0.16
C GLY A 243 -15.99 13.07 -0.61
N ASN A 244 -15.17 13.94 -0.04
CA ASN A 244 -14.63 15.14 -0.67
C ASN A 244 -13.36 15.59 0.06
N ALA A 245 -12.74 16.67 -0.37
CA ALA A 245 -11.50 17.20 0.19
C ALA A 245 -11.51 17.50 1.72
N LYS A 246 -12.68 17.56 2.34
CA LYS A 246 -12.86 17.72 3.80
C LYS A 246 -13.49 16.48 4.46
N HIS A 247 -13.74 15.43 3.70
CA HIS A 247 -14.44 14.25 4.16
C HIS A 247 -13.86 12.98 3.56
N LEU A 248 -13.05 12.24 4.32
CA LEU A 248 -12.54 10.93 3.92
C LEU A 248 -13.52 9.82 4.35
N VAL A 249 -13.71 8.85 3.48
CA VAL A 249 -14.60 7.71 3.71
C VAL A 249 -13.82 6.41 3.60
N TYR A 250 -13.86 5.58 4.64
CA TYR A 250 -13.26 4.26 4.66
C TYR A 250 -14.34 3.19 4.65
N ASN A 251 -14.22 2.27 3.71
CA ASN A 251 -15.12 1.14 3.55
C ASN A 251 -14.42 -0.17 3.91
N PRO A 252 -15.08 -1.12 4.58
CA PRO A 252 -14.56 -2.48 4.73
C PRO A 252 -14.50 -3.15 3.36
N VAL A 253 -13.42 -3.89 3.09
CA VAL A 253 -13.32 -4.74 1.90
C VAL A 253 -14.16 -5.99 2.16
N SER A 254 -15.25 -6.15 1.41
CA SER A 254 -16.04 -7.37 1.48
C SER A 254 -15.22 -8.56 0.95
N GLU A 255 -15.01 -9.59 1.76
CA GLU A 255 -14.38 -10.85 1.31
C GLU A 255 -15.29 -11.64 0.35
N LYS A 256 -16.58 -11.37 0.37
CA LYS A 256 -17.51 -11.88 -0.63
C LYS A 256 -17.65 -10.82 -1.71
N PRO A 257 -17.60 -11.19 -3.01
CA PRO A 257 -18.11 -10.29 -4.04
C PRO A 257 -19.51 -9.92 -3.56
N ALA A 258 -19.71 -8.64 -3.25
CA ALA A 258 -21.04 -8.18 -2.93
C ALA A 258 -21.91 -8.69 -4.08
N ASN A 259 -22.96 -9.43 -3.77
CA ASN A 259 -24.07 -9.62 -4.67
C ASN A 259 -24.73 -8.24 -4.80
N ASN A 260 -24.00 -7.33 -5.45
CA ASN A 260 -24.53 -6.06 -5.83
C ASN A 260 -25.58 -6.34 -6.88
N VAL A 261 -26.81 -6.46 -6.43
CA VAL A 261 -27.96 -6.38 -7.32
C VAL A 261 -27.92 -4.96 -7.88
N VAL A 262 -27.39 -4.82 -9.08
CA VAL A 262 -27.52 -3.56 -9.82
C VAL A 262 -28.98 -3.48 -10.27
N VAL A 263 -29.78 -2.75 -9.51
CA VAL A 263 -31.15 -2.43 -9.93
C VAL A 263 -31.02 -1.34 -10.98
N GLY A 264 -31.11 -1.74 -12.25
CA GLY A 264 -31.28 -0.80 -13.35
C GLY A 264 -32.68 -0.21 -13.29
N VAL A 265 -32.81 1.04 -12.87
CA VAL A 265 -34.08 1.77 -12.98
C VAL A 265 -34.14 2.35 -14.39
N GLY A 266 -34.99 1.77 -15.25
CA GLY A 266 -35.34 2.36 -16.54
C GLY A 266 -36.26 3.56 -16.30
N CYS A 267 -35.90 4.74 -16.81
CA CYS A 267 -36.73 5.92 -16.76
C CYS A 267 -37.01 6.44 -18.19
N GLU A 268 -38.14 7.09 -18.38
CA GLU A 268 -38.43 7.84 -19.60
C GLU A 268 -37.52 9.06 -19.70
N ARG A 269 -37.25 9.47 -20.95
CA ARG A 269 -36.39 10.62 -21.24
C ARG A 269 -37.01 11.89 -20.66
N GLY A 270 -36.45 12.43 -19.58
CA GLY A 270 -36.96 13.62 -18.90
C GLY A 270 -37.41 13.42 -17.45
N ALA A 271 -37.31 12.20 -16.91
CA ALA A 271 -37.60 11.96 -15.49
C ALA A 271 -36.55 12.71 -14.61
N GLU A 272 -37.07 13.42 -13.59
CA GLU A 272 -36.21 14.17 -12.68
C GLU A 272 -35.46 13.22 -11.75
N ARG A 273 -34.16 13.54 -11.48
CA ARG A 273 -33.27 12.72 -10.66
C ARG A 273 -33.84 12.45 -9.25
N GLU A 274 -34.60 13.40 -8.72
CA GLU A 274 -35.19 13.31 -7.38
C GLU A 274 -36.37 12.30 -7.30
N GLU A 275 -37.03 12.05 -8.40
CA GLU A 275 -38.10 11.02 -8.49
C GLU A 275 -37.50 9.61 -8.57
N LEU A 276 -36.33 9.45 -9.22
CA LEU A 276 -35.62 8.17 -9.31
C LEU A 276 -35.05 7.72 -7.96
N ILE A 277 -34.59 8.68 -7.12
CA ILE A 277 -34.05 8.39 -5.78
C ILE A 277 -35.11 7.89 -4.81
N LYS A 278 -36.39 8.20 -5.05
CA LYS A 278 -37.52 7.73 -4.22
C LYS A 278 -37.95 6.28 -4.54
N LEU A 279 -37.51 5.73 -5.67
CA LEU A 279 -37.87 4.39 -6.15
C LEU A 279 -36.81 3.31 -5.79
N VAL A 280 -35.63 3.68 -5.29
CA VAL A 280 -34.55 2.81 -4.83
C VAL A 280 -34.40 2.92 -3.31
#